data_5586aff22f17f97b830f3c88d6357acd
#
_entry.id   5586aff22f17f97b830f3c88d6357acd
#
_cell.length_a   1.000
_cell.length_b   1.000
_cell.length_c   1.000
_cell.angle_alpha   90.00
_cell.angle_beta   90.00
_cell.angle_gamma   90.00
#
_symmetry.space_group_name_H-M   'P 1'
#
loop_
_entity.id
_entity.type
_entity.pdbx_description
1 polymer ?
#
loop_
_entity_poly.entity_id
_entity_poly.type
_entity_poly.pdbx_seq_one_letter_code
_entity_poly.pdbx_strand_id
1 'polypeptide(L)'
;MAYYLVTAKPIESKMEALRQWLDSGEIRVMKPFGQALHMGLDNARWQAEGVAIWEEEDYCVPPLAQERAAVLDEYFTELEVKHVSKGEGWKHIEPLKKIWGDP
;
A
#
# COMPACT_ATOMS: atom_id res chain seq x y z
N MET A 1 12.15 -13.50 -0.11
CA MET A 1 11.76 -12.08 -0.13
C MET A 1 11.32 -11.71 -1.53
N ALA A 2 10.16 -11.12 -1.65
CA ALA A 2 9.60 -10.77 -2.94
C ALA A 2 9.06 -9.34 -2.90
N TYR A 3 8.99 -8.72 -4.07
CA TYR A 3 8.43 -7.38 -4.24
C TYR A 3 7.21 -7.44 -5.14
N TYR A 4 6.18 -6.71 -4.77
CA TYR A 4 4.92 -6.72 -5.49
C TYR A 4 4.47 -5.31 -5.80
N LEU A 5 3.93 -5.14 -7.00
CA LEU A 5 3.19 -3.94 -7.35
C LEU A 5 1.73 -4.22 -6.98
N VAL A 6 1.19 -3.43 -6.09
CA VAL A 6 -0.13 -3.62 -5.49
C VAL A 6 -1.08 -2.57 -6.04
N THR A 7 -2.25 -3.00 -6.51
CA THR A 7 -3.34 -2.09 -6.87
C THR A 7 -4.55 -2.40 -6.02
N ALA A 8 -5.29 -1.38 -5.61
CA ALA A 8 -6.50 -1.56 -4.82
C ALA A 8 -7.35 -0.30 -4.92
N LYS A 9 -8.65 -0.46 -4.65
CA LYS A 9 -9.57 0.67 -4.62
C LYS A 9 -9.75 1.14 -3.19
N PRO A 10 -9.29 2.35 -2.84
CA PRO A 10 -9.52 2.90 -1.50
C PRO A 10 -11.02 3.08 -1.24
N ILE A 11 -11.44 2.78 -0.01
CA ILE A 11 -12.78 3.10 0.46
C ILE A 11 -12.73 4.54 0.92
N GLU A 12 -13.22 5.46 0.09
CA GLU A 12 -13.04 6.90 0.26
C GLU A 12 -13.41 7.38 1.67
N SER A 13 -14.54 6.92 2.21
CA SER A 13 -15.01 7.34 3.53
C SER A 13 -14.10 6.90 4.67
N LYS A 14 -13.14 6.01 4.41
CA LYS A 14 -12.22 5.49 5.43
C LYS A 14 -10.81 6.03 5.30
N MET A 15 -10.52 6.80 4.27
CA MET A 15 -9.15 7.21 3.99
C MET A 15 -8.61 8.20 5.03
N GLU A 16 -9.44 9.05 5.59
CA GLU A 16 -9.01 9.94 6.66
C GLU A 16 -8.57 9.14 7.89
N ALA A 17 -9.34 8.13 8.27
CA ALA A 17 -8.99 7.27 9.40
C ALA A 17 -7.69 6.51 9.14
N LEU A 18 -7.49 6.01 7.91
CA LEU A 18 -6.24 5.36 7.55
C LEU A 18 -5.06 6.32 7.66
N ARG A 19 -5.23 7.56 7.17
CA ARG A 19 -4.16 8.57 7.27
C ARG A 19 -3.78 8.82 8.72
N GLN A 20 -4.76 8.97 9.59
CA GLN A 20 -4.51 9.17 11.02
C GLN A 20 -3.80 7.97 11.63
N TRP A 21 -4.18 6.76 11.24
CA TRP A 21 -3.55 5.55 11.75
C TRP A 21 -2.08 5.44 11.29
N LEU A 22 -1.81 5.77 10.03
CA LEU A 22 -0.44 5.83 9.53
C LEU A 22 0.39 6.85 10.31
N ASP A 23 -0.17 8.04 10.53
CA ASP A 23 0.54 9.12 11.23
C ASP A 23 0.82 8.80 12.70
N SER A 24 0.00 7.95 13.31
CA SER A 24 0.21 7.52 14.71
C SER A 24 1.44 6.65 14.90
N GLY A 25 1.96 6.03 13.82
CA GLY A 25 3.09 5.12 13.88
C GLY A 25 2.72 3.69 14.26
N GLU A 26 1.45 3.41 14.54
CA GLU A 26 1.02 2.07 14.97
C GLU A 26 1.19 1.02 13.88
N ILE A 27 0.94 1.39 12.61
CA ILE A 27 1.15 0.46 11.49
C ILE A 27 2.64 0.15 11.33
N ARG A 28 3.48 1.18 11.42
CA ARG A 28 4.92 1.04 11.22
C ARG A 28 5.55 0.02 12.18
N VAL A 29 5.04 -0.09 13.39
CA VAL A 29 5.62 -0.99 14.39
C VAL A 29 5.04 -2.39 14.37
N MET A 30 4.07 -2.67 13.52
CA MET A 30 3.55 -4.02 13.34
C MET A 30 4.64 -4.93 12.77
N LYS A 31 4.72 -6.17 13.25
CA LYS A 31 5.76 -7.10 12.81
C LYS A 31 5.13 -8.30 12.15
N PRO A 32 5.77 -8.80 11.10
CA PRO A 32 7.05 -8.35 10.50
C PRO A 32 6.88 -7.29 9.40
N PHE A 33 5.65 -6.96 8.98
CA PHE A 33 5.35 -6.23 7.75
C PHE A 33 5.21 -4.70 7.90
N GLY A 34 5.18 -4.19 9.14
CA GLY A 34 4.75 -2.82 9.40
C GLY A 34 5.52 -1.73 8.66
N GLN A 35 6.85 -1.81 8.62
CA GLN A 35 7.64 -0.79 7.93
C GLN A 35 7.39 -0.78 6.43
N ALA A 36 7.34 -1.96 5.81
CA ALA A 36 7.08 -2.06 4.38
C ALA A 36 5.68 -1.57 4.02
N LEU A 37 4.69 -1.96 4.81
CA LEU A 37 3.31 -1.52 4.61
C LEU A 37 3.17 -0.01 4.78
N HIS A 38 3.73 0.53 5.85
CA HIS A 38 3.68 1.98 6.12
C HIS A 38 4.30 2.76 4.97
N MET A 39 5.49 2.36 4.52
CA MET A 39 6.19 3.04 3.42
C MET A 39 5.38 2.95 2.14
N GLY A 40 4.83 1.78 1.84
CA GLY A 40 4.01 1.60 0.64
C GLY A 40 2.79 2.48 0.63
N LEU A 41 2.03 2.47 1.71
CA LEU A 41 0.81 3.28 1.81
C LEU A 41 1.10 4.78 1.84
N ASP A 42 2.14 5.19 2.57
CA ASP A 42 2.52 6.59 2.68
C ASP A 42 2.93 7.19 1.33
N ASN A 43 3.47 6.37 0.43
CA ASN A 43 3.93 6.79 -0.88
C ASN A 43 3.05 6.30 -2.03
N ALA A 44 1.88 5.75 -1.73
CA ALA A 44 0.96 5.24 -2.75
C ALA A 44 0.54 6.33 -3.74
N ARG A 45 0.32 5.93 -4.97
CA ARG A 45 -0.01 6.82 -6.09
C ARG A 45 -1.39 6.50 -6.66
N TRP A 46 -1.94 7.40 -7.43
CA TRP A 46 -3.15 7.15 -8.20
C TRP A 46 -2.76 6.55 -9.55
N GLN A 47 -3.11 5.30 -9.80
CA GLN A 47 -2.93 4.68 -11.10
C GLN A 47 -4.00 5.17 -12.08
N ALA A 48 -5.21 5.32 -11.57
CA ALA A 48 -6.37 5.81 -12.30
C ALA A 48 -7.31 6.41 -11.25
N GLU A 49 -8.41 7.02 -11.70
CA GLU A 49 -9.40 7.54 -10.77
C GLU A 49 -9.93 6.41 -9.88
N GLY A 50 -9.76 6.58 -8.58
CA GLY A 50 -10.24 5.62 -7.59
C GLY A 50 -9.39 4.36 -7.44
N VAL A 51 -8.22 4.28 -8.07
CA VAL A 51 -7.33 3.11 -7.96
C VAL A 51 -5.96 3.55 -7.46
N ALA A 52 -5.59 3.07 -6.28
CA ALA A 52 -4.26 3.31 -5.70
C ALA A 52 -3.28 2.24 -6.15
N ILE A 53 -2.00 2.60 -6.22
CA ILE A 53 -0.92 1.70 -6.60
C ILE A 53 0.34 1.99 -5.77
N TRP A 54 1.01 0.94 -5.31
CA TRP A 54 2.27 1.05 -4.59
C TRP A 54 3.09 -0.23 -4.74
N GLU A 55 4.37 -0.16 -4.44
CA GLU A 55 5.22 -1.35 -4.36
C GLU A 55 5.40 -1.73 -2.90
N GLU A 56 5.41 -3.02 -2.61
CA GLU A 56 5.61 -3.51 -1.26
C GLU A 56 6.44 -4.79 -1.24
N GLU A 57 7.39 -4.85 -0.30
CA GLU A 57 8.13 -6.07 -0.02
C GLU A 57 7.29 -6.97 0.88
N ASP A 58 7.23 -8.27 0.57
CA ASP A 58 6.45 -9.20 1.36
C ASP A 58 7.04 -10.60 1.38
N TYR A 59 6.69 -11.36 2.41
CA TYR A 59 7.13 -12.73 2.61
C TYR A 59 5.97 -13.73 2.68
N CYS A 60 4.75 -13.24 2.64
CA CYS A 60 3.56 -14.07 2.85
C CYS A 60 3.20 -14.92 1.64
N VAL A 61 2.56 -16.06 1.90
CA VAL A 61 1.93 -16.90 0.88
C VAL A 61 0.50 -17.18 1.34
N PRO A 62 -0.52 -16.66 0.66
CA PRO A 62 -0.45 -15.79 -0.53
C PRO A 62 0.13 -14.39 -0.21
N PRO A 63 0.55 -13.64 -1.23
CA PRO A 63 1.14 -12.31 -1.01
C PRO A 63 0.23 -11.39 -0.21
N LEU A 64 0.84 -10.66 0.73
CA LEU A 64 0.17 -9.67 1.59
C LEU A 64 -0.88 -10.24 2.54
N ALA A 65 -0.86 -11.55 2.81
CA ALA A 65 -1.89 -12.17 3.64
C ALA A 65 -2.01 -11.52 5.02
N GLN A 66 -0.90 -11.24 5.69
CA GLN A 66 -0.91 -10.61 7.01
C GLN A 66 -1.32 -9.14 6.93
N GLU A 67 -0.82 -8.41 5.95
CA GLU A 67 -1.16 -7.01 5.73
C GLU A 67 -2.64 -6.84 5.42
N ARG A 68 -3.20 -7.75 4.62
CA ARG A 68 -4.63 -7.72 4.30
C ARG A 68 -5.48 -7.93 5.54
N ALA A 69 -5.14 -8.95 6.34
CA ALA A 69 -5.89 -9.27 7.54
C ALA A 69 -5.82 -8.17 8.60
N ALA A 70 -4.64 -7.55 8.74
CA ALA A 70 -4.42 -6.54 9.78
C ALA A 70 -4.91 -5.15 9.39
N VAL A 71 -4.80 -4.77 8.12
CA VAL A 71 -5.01 -3.39 7.68
C VAL A 71 -5.81 -3.29 6.39
N LEU A 72 -5.33 -3.91 5.30
CA LEU A 72 -5.77 -3.54 3.95
C LEU A 72 -7.22 -3.87 3.67
N ASP A 73 -7.73 -5.00 4.15
CA ASP A 73 -9.11 -5.43 3.86
C ASP A 73 -10.16 -4.48 4.45
N GLU A 74 -9.81 -3.71 5.47
CA GLU A 74 -10.73 -2.72 6.06
C GLU A 74 -10.82 -1.44 5.21
N TYR A 75 -9.72 -1.06 4.56
CA TYR A 75 -9.61 0.25 3.90
C TYR A 75 -9.64 0.19 2.38
N PHE A 76 -9.49 -0.99 1.80
CA PHE A 76 -9.41 -1.17 0.35
C PHE A 76 -10.27 -2.34 -0.12
N THR A 77 -10.70 -2.24 -1.39
CA THR A 77 -11.35 -3.34 -2.08
C THR A 77 -10.59 -3.66 -3.37
N GLU A 78 -10.88 -4.80 -3.97
CA GLU A 78 -10.33 -5.22 -5.27
C GLU A 78 -8.80 -5.15 -5.31
N LEU A 79 -8.16 -5.67 -4.28
CA LEU A 79 -6.71 -5.70 -4.17
C LEU A 79 -6.13 -6.76 -5.10
N GLU A 80 -5.17 -6.36 -5.92
CA GLU A 80 -4.44 -7.25 -6.82
C GLU A 80 -2.95 -7.02 -6.66
N VAL A 81 -2.16 -8.05 -6.90
CA VAL A 81 -0.70 -7.98 -6.79
C VAL A 81 -0.05 -8.50 -8.05
N LYS A 82 1.10 -7.92 -8.41
CA LYS A 82 1.93 -8.35 -9.51
C LYS A 82 3.37 -8.41 -9.03
N HIS A 83 4.02 -9.56 -9.22
CA HIS A 83 5.42 -9.71 -8.84
C HIS A 83 6.30 -8.79 -9.68
N VAL A 84 7.21 -8.06 -9.02
CA VAL A 84 8.15 -7.16 -9.68
C VAL A 84 9.53 -7.33 -9.05
N SER A 85 10.55 -6.75 -9.69
CA SER A 85 11.87 -6.64 -9.08
C SER A 85 11.89 -5.45 -8.13
N LYS A 86 12.78 -5.49 -7.14
CA LYS A 86 12.91 -4.40 -6.15
C LYS A 86 13.07 -3.05 -6.84
N GLY A 87 12.18 -2.12 -6.51
CA GLY A 87 12.22 -0.76 -7.04
C GLY A 87 11.61 -0.59 -8.42
N GLU A 88 11.36 -1.68 -9.13
CA GLU A 88 10.79 -1.63 -10.47
C GLU A 88 9.42 -0.96 -10.49
N GLY A 89 8.59 -1.30 -9.51
CA GLY A 89 7.26 -0.72 -9.38
C GLY A 89 7.33 0.76 -9.09
N TRP A 90 8.13 1.17 -8.09
CA TRP A 90 8.29 2.58 -7.74
C TRP A 90 8.78 3.42 -8.92
N LYS A 91 9.74 2.89 -9.68
CA LYS A 91 10.24 3.58 -10.85
C LYS A 91 9.14 3.81 -11.89
N HIS A 92 8.29 2.81 -12.06
CA HIS A 92 7.19 2.86 -13.02
C HIS A 92 6.12 3.90 -12.63
N ILE A 93 5.84 4.03 -11.33
CA ILE A 93 4.76 4.89 -10.85
C ILE A 93 5.23 6.25 -10.33
N GLU A 94 6.52 6.51 -10.35
CA GLU A 94 7.10 7.76 -9.85
C GLU A 94 6.41 9.03 -10.40
N PRO A 95 6.04 9.11 -11.71
CA PRO A 95 5.40 10.32 -12.21
C PRO A 95 3.94 10.50 -11.80
N LEU A 96 3.33 9.51 -11.18
CA LEU A 96 1.93 9.59 -10.78
C LEU A 96 1.77 10.41 -9.49
N LYS A 97 0.58 11.00 -9.30
CA LYS A 97 0.28 11.78 -8.10
C LYS A 97 0.08 10.88 -6.89
N LYS A 98 0.52 11.34 -5.72
CA LYS A 98 0.29 10.63 -4.47
C LYS A 98 -1.19 10.68 -4.09
N ILE A 99 -1.68 9.58 -3.49
CA ILE A 99 -3.09 9.54 -3.08
C ILE A 99 -3.39 10.50 -1.93
N TRP A 100 -2.38 10.87 -1.14
CA TRP A 100 -2.54 11.78 0.02
C TRP A 100 -2.35 13.24 -0.36
N GLY A 101 -2.22 13.52 -1.65
CA GLY A 101 -1.95 14.86 -2.14
C GLY A 101 -0.46 15.18 -2.18
N ASP A 102 -0.08 16.14 -3.02
CA ASP A 102 1.30 16.62 -3.07
C ASP A 102 1.46 17.81 -2.14
N PRO A 103 2.63 17.93 -1.49
CA PRO A 103 2.91 19.09 -0.63
C PRO A 103 2.97 20.40 -1.41
#